data_cc1365ee51b46ec015b189bf5b15e64f
#
_entry.id   cc1365ee51b46ec015b189bf5b15e64f
#
_cell.length_a   1.000
_cell.length_b   1.000
_cell.length_c   1.000
_cell.angle_alpha   90.00
_cell.angle_beta   90.00
_cell.angle_gamma   90.00
#
_symmetry.space_group_name_H-M   'P 1'
#
loop_
_entity.id
_entity.type
_entity.pdbx_description
1 polymer ?
#
loop_
_entity_poly.entity_id
_entity_poly.type
_entity_poly.pdbx_seq_one_letter_code
_entity_poly.pdbx_strand_id
1 'polypeptide(L)'
;MQTNEQMLSAIENYLAQTEFPAEPELLYAPIGYSLAGGGKRLRPMLLTLSCGIFSDDVKQALPAAAAVEGFHNFTLLHDDIMDNAAVRRGKPSVHAKWGQNVAILSGDAMMIYAYRLLSSVPANLLPQVLSTFNTMALEVCEGQQYDMDFEQKPKVSVVEYMHMIELKTSVLLAGSVVIGAMLGGASDEDCRRLRRFAVELGLAFQLQDDLLDSYGDQRLGKAIGGDILEGKKTYLMITAMSHADEATREMLRTAYRDPALSDAEKIGKVKSIYDRLDVPRLTEQQIQLRFERALSILDTLSVAPSRTQRMRDYAMSLMDRKN
;
A
#
# COMPACT_ATOMS: atom_id res chain seq x y z
N MET A 1 3.98 -5.07 27.67
CA MET A 1 3.57 -4.80 26.27
C MET A 1 4.41 -3.65 25.68
N GLN A 2 5.01 -3.82 24.47
CA GLN A 2 5.84 -2.78 23.81
C GLN A 2 4.98 -1.65 23.25
N THR A 3 5.47 -0.40 23.22
CA THR A 3 4.81 0.72 22.53
C THR A 3 4.94 0.59 21.01
N ASN A 4 4.15 1.36 20.23
CA ASN A 4 4.28 1.39 18.76
C ASN A 4 5.68 1.85 18.34
N GLU A 5 6.29 2.80 19.04
CA GLU A 5 7.66 3.26 18.81
C GLU A 5 8.69 2.16 19.06
N GLN A 6 8.52 1.39 20.12
CA GLN A 6 9.39 0.25 20.43
C GLN A 6 9.27 -0.87 19.38
N MET A 7 8.06 -1.13 18.88
CA MET A 7 7.83 -2.08 17.78
C MET A 7 8.48 -1.60 16.48
N LEU A 8 8.29 -0.33 16.13
CA LEU A 8 8.93 0.26 14.95
C LEU A 8 10.45 0.18 15.04
N SER A 9 11.01 0.55 16.20
CA SER A 9 12.45 0.46 16.43
C SER A 9 12.97 -0.98 16.33
N ALA A 10 12.22 -1.96 16.84
CA ALA A 10 12.60 -3.38 16.71
C ALA A 10 12.60 -3.85 15.24
N ILE A 11 11.61 -3.41 14.45
CA ILE A 11 11.53 -3.72 13.01
C ILE A 11 12.69 -3.07 12.27
N GLU A 12 12.96 -1.78 12.51
CA GLU A 12 14.06 -1.06 11.84
C GLU A 12 15.43 -1.64 12.21
N ASN A 13 15.63 -1.99 13.48
CA ASN A 13 16.86 -2.66 13.90
C ASN A 13 17.01 -4.03 13.24
N TYR A 14 15.93 -4.80 13.10
CA TYR A 14 15.96 -6.09 12.41
C TYR A 14 16.31 -5.94 10.92
N LEU A 15 15.70 -4.97 10.25
CA LEU A 15 16.01 -4.64 8.85
C LEU A 15 17.46 -4.16 8.68
N ALA A 16 17.95 -3.33 9.59
CA ALA A 16 19.33 -2.81 9.56
C ALA A 16 20.39 -3.90 9.81
N GLN A 17 20.03 -4.94 10.57
CA GLN A 17 20.89 -6.11 10.81
C GLN A 17 20.84 -7.16 9.69
N THR A 18 19.97 -6.95 8.69
CA THR A 18 19.93 -7.82 7.51
C THR A 18 21.16 -7.53 6.66
N GLU A 19 22.16 -8.41 6.76
CA GLU A 19 23.40 -8.29 6.00
C GLU A 19 23.20 -8.80 4.59
N PHE A 20 23.68 -8.01 3.62
CA PHE A 20 23.80 -8.41 2.22
C PHE A 20 25.29 -8.62 1.88
N PRO A 21 25.64 -9.59 1.03
CA PRO A 21 27.01 -9.74 0.55
C PRO A 21 27.53 -8.44 -0.08
N ALA A 22 28.84 -8.17 0.07
CA ALA A 22 29.44 -7.01 -0.57
C ALA A 22 29.53 -7.16 -2.09
N GLU A 23 29.62 -8.41 -2.57
CA GLU A 23 29.73 -8.73 -3.99
C GLU A 23 28.63 -9.69 -4.45
N PRO A 24 28.10 -9.55 -5.66
CA PRO A 24 28.37 -8.43 -6.59
C PRO A 24 27.71 -7.13 -6.13
N GLU A 25 28.46 -6.04 -6.06
CA GLU A 25 28.02 -4.75 -5.52
C GLU A 25 26.73 -4.23 -6.19
N LEU A 26 26.66 -4.30 -7.53
CA LEU A 26 25.51 -3.81 -8.29
C LEU A 26 24.22 -4.64 -8.07
N LEU A 27 24.31 -5.81 -7.44
CA LEU A 27 23.12 -6.56 -7.03
C LEU A 27 22.60 -6.08 -5.67
N TYR A 28 23.50 -5.87 -4.71
CA TYR A 28 23.14 -5.67 -3.31
C TYR A 28 23.07 -4.21 -2.87
N ALA A 29 23.88 -3.32 -3.45
CA ALA A 29 23.84 -1.88 -3.12
C ALA A 29 22.45 -1.25 -3.43
N PRO A 30 21.77 -1.57 -4.54
CA PRO A 30 20.41 -1.07 -4.78
C PRO A 30 19.38 -1.58 -3.78
N ILE A 31 19.54 -2.82 -3.25
CA ILE A 31 18.67 -3.38 -2.21
C ILE A 31 18.81 -2.56 -0.93
N GLY A 32 20.04 -2.37 -0.46
CA GLY A 32 20.33 -1.55 0.71
C GLY A 32 19.79 -0.13 0.56
N TYR A 33 19.99 0.49 -0.61
CA TYR A 33 19.47 1.82 -0.92
C TYR A 33 17.95 1.90 -0.85
N SER A 34 17.23 0.91 -1.40
CA SER A 34 15.77 0.85 -1.38
C SER A 34 15.23 0.71 0.04
N LEU A 35 15.79 -0.23 0.82
CA LEU A 35 15.38 -0.48 2.21
C LEU A 35 15.69 0.72 3.13
N ALA A 36 16.83 1.40 2.92
CA ALA A 36 17.23 2.62 3.64
C ALA A 36 16.45 3.87 3.19
N GLY A 37 15.66 3.78 2.13
CA GLY A 37 14.85 4.88 1.59
C GLY A 37 13.79 5.42 2.55
N GLY A 38 13.65 4.86 3.75
CA GLY A 38 12.67 5.26 4.75
C GLY A 38 11.26 4.74 4.40
N GLY A 39 10.27 5.31 5.06
CA GLY A 39 8.86 4.96 4.91
C GLY A 39 8.22 4.69 6.26
N LYS A 40 6.87 4.65 6.29
CA LYS A 40 6.10 4.49 7.54
C LYS A 40 6.11 3.05 8.08
N ARG A 41 6.77 2.12 7.40
CA ARG A 41 6.82 0.69 7.77
C ARG A 41 5.43 0.12 8.09
N LEU A 42 4.41 0.55 7.33
CA LEU A 42 3.01 0.23 7.59
C LEU A 42 2.76 -1.28 7.68
N ARG A 43 3.27 -2.03 6.71
CA ARG A 43 3.04 -3.48 6.60
C ARG A 43 3.70 -4.27 7.72
N PRO A 44 5.00 -4.09 8.00
CA PRO A 44 5.62 -4.76 9.14
C PRO A 44 5.03 -4.34 10.48
N MET A 45 4.60 -3.08 10.65
CA MET A 45 3.90 -2.62 11.86
C MET A 45 2.56 -3.34 12.04
N LEU A 46 1.72 -3.40 11.00
CA LEU A 46 0.45 -4.11 11.06
C LEU A 46 0.63 -5.61 11.36
N LEU A 47 1.65 -6.25 10.77
CA LEU A 47 1.98 -7.65 11.05
C LEU A 47 2.36 -7.83 12.53
N THR A 48 3.25 -7.00 13.05
CA THR A 48 3.72 -7.09 14.44
C THR A 48 2.60 -6.77 15.43
N LEU A 49 1.77 -5.76 15.14
CA LEU A 49 0.59 -5.43 15.95
C LEU A 49 -0.43 -6.57 15.97
N SER A 50 -0.66 -7.20 14.80
CA SER A 50 -1.57 -8.36 14.71
C SER A 50 -1.07 -9.56 15.52
N CYS A 51 0.22 -9.87 15.48
CA CYS A 51 0.82 -10.86 16.37
C CYS A 51 0.59 -10.48 17.85
N GLY A 52 0.76 -9.19 18.19
CA GLY A 52 0.57 -8.67 19.54
C GLY A 52 -0.87 -8.73 20.06
N ILE A 53 -1.88 -8.91 19.23
CA ILE A 53 -3.26 -9.17 19.65
C ILE A 53 -3.37 -10.51 20.40
N PHE A 54 -2.64 -11.53 19.94
CA PHE A 54 -2.78 -12.90 20.44
C PHE A 54 -1.59 -13.35 21.29
N SER A 55 -0.42 -12.72 21.16
CA SER A 55 0.81 -13.08 21.89
C SER A 55 1.43 -11.85 22.55
N ASP A 56 2.08 -12.05 23.69
CA ASP A 56 2.90 -11.02 24.32
C ASP A 56 4.34 -11.00 23.77
N ASP A 57 4.78 -12.08 23.15
CA ASP A 57 6.05 -12.16 22.42
C ASP A 57 5.85 -11.90 20.92
N VAL A 58 6.21 -10.70 20.50
CA VAL A 58 6.14 -10.29 19.08
C VAL A 58 7.46 -10.48 18.34
N LYS A 59 8.54 -10.91 19.02
CA LYS A 59 9.85 -11.06 18.39
C LYS A 59 9.85 -12.15 17.32
N GLN A 60 9.07 -13.20 17.50
CA GLN A 60 8.90 -14.26 16.51
C GLN A 60 8.29 -13.79 15.19
N ALA A 61 7.64 -12.61 15.17
CA ALA A 61 7.06 -12.03 13.97
C ALA A 61 8.06 -11.16 13.17
N LEU A 62 9.21 -10.79 13.75
CA LEU A 62 10.17 -9.88 13.09
C LEU A 62 10.72 -10.41 11.75
N PRO A 63 11.07 -11.70 11.59
CA PRO A 63 11.50 -12.24 10.31
C PRO A 63 10.43 -12.06 9.23
N ALA A 64 9.16 -12.40 9.54
CA ALA A 64 8.04 -12.24 8.62
C ALA A 64 7.73 -10.75 8.36
N ALA A 65 7.86 -9.88 9.36
CA ALA A 65 7.71 -8.43 9.20
C ALA A 65 8.77 -7.86 8.24
N ALA A 66 10.02 -8.29 8.36
CA ALA A 66 11.08 -7.93 7.43
C ALA A 66 10.86 -8.50 6.02
N ALA A 67 10.31 -9.73 5.93
CA ALA A 67 9.99 -10.36 4.66
C ALA A 67 8.92 -9.58 3.88
N VAL A 68 7.81 -9.17 4.52
CA VAL A 68 6.77 -8.39 3.84
C VAL A 68 7.25 -6.99 3.47
N GLU A 69 8.15 -6.39 4.25
CA GLU A 69 8.76 -5.11 3.89
C GLU A 69 9.73 -5.27 2.71
N GLY A 70 10.52 -6.35 2.69
CA GLY A 70 11.38 -6.69 1.56
C GLY A 70 10.57 -6.91 0.28
N PHE A 71 9.51 -7.70 0.35
CA PHE A 71 8.58 -7.91 -0.77
C PHE A 71 7.93 -6.60 -1.23
N HIS A 72 7.48 -5.75 -0.31
CA HIS A 72 6.93 -4.45 -0.68
C HIS A 72 7.95 -3.56 -1.40
N ASN A 73 9.20 -3.52 -0.94
CA ASN A 73 10.22 -2.72 -1.62
C ASN A 73 10.58 -3.31 -2.99
N PHE A 74 10.53 -4.65 -3.15
CA PHE A 74 10.61 -5.31 -4.46
C PHE A 74 9.50 -4.81 -5.40
N THR A 75 8.23 -4.81 -4.96
CA THR A 75 7.13 -4.35 -5.80
C THR A 75 7.28 -2.88 -6.19
N LEU A 76 7.70 -2.00 -5.25
CA LEU A 76 7.96 -0.58 -5.55
C LEU A 76 9.09 -0.38 -6.56
N LEU A 77 10.13 -1.20 -6.50
CA LEU A 77 11.29 -1.10 -7.39
C LEU A 77 10.91 -1.47 -8.83
N HIS A 78 10.08 -2.52 -9.01
CA HIS A 78 9.55 -2.90 -10.32
C HIS A 78 8.47 -1.94 -10.81
N ASP A 79 7.60 -1.45 -9.94
CA ASP A 79 6.60 -0.42 -10.21
C ASP A 79 7.25 0.86 -10.78
N ASP A 80 8.34 1.34 -10.16
CA ASP A 80 9.13 2.48 -10.67
C ASP A 80 9.63 2.28 -12.11
N ILE A 81 9.96 1.05 -12.49
CA ILE A 81 10.38 0.73 -13.87
C ILE A 81 9.18 0.79 -14.82
N MET A 82 8.05 0.20 -14.43
CA MET A 82 6.81 0.14 -15.23
C MET A 82 6.26 1.53 -15.47
N ASP A 83 6.26 2.38 -14.43
CA ASP A 83 5.76 3.76 -14.46
C ASP A 83 6.82 4.75 -15.00
N ASN A 84 8.05 4.29 -15.32
CA ASN A 84 9.18 5.14 -15.67
C ASN A 84 9.42 6.28 -14.66
N ALA A 85 9.21 6.01 -13.39
CA ALA A 85 9.27 6.98 -12.31
C ALA A 85 10.71 7.37 -11.98
N ALA A 86 11.13 8.60 -12.27
CA ALA A 86 12.51 9.06 -12.02
C ALA A 86 12.84 9.19 -10.52
N VAL A 87 11.84 9.41 -9.66
CA VAL A 87 12.02 9.75 -8.26
C VAL A 87 11.08 8.91 -7.38
N ARG A 88 11.61 8.36 -6.28
CA ARG A 88 10.86 7.70 -5.22
C ARG A 88 11.26 8.28 -3.85
N ARG A 89 10.29 8.76 -3.08
CA ARG A 89 10.52 9.34 -1.72
C ARG A 89 11.57 10.45 -1.73
N GLY A 90 11.56 11.32 -2.73
CA GLY A 90 12.48 12.46 -2.87
C GLY A 90 13.91 12.08 -3.29
N LYS A 91 14.17 10.82 -3.62
CA LYS A 91 15.46 10.33 -4.11
C LYS A 91 15.30 9.72 -5.51
N PRO A 92 16.37 9.66 -6.36
CA PRO A 92 16.30 8.95 -7.61
C PRO A 92 15.82 7.50 -7.40
N SER A 93 14.92 7.02 -8.25
CA SER A 93 14.52 5.61 -8.26
C SER A 93 15.71 4.71 -8.60
N VAL A 94 15.61 3.42 -8.28
CA VAL A 94 16.74 2.50 -8.51
C VAL A 94 17.09 2.42 -9.99
N HIS A 95 16.10 2.31 -10.88
CA HIS A 95 16.36 2.25 -12.33
C HIS A 95 16.94 3.56 -12.88
N ALA A 96 16.56 4.71 -12.35
CA ALA A 96 17.12 5.99 -12.73
C ALA A 96 18.58 6.16 -12.29
N LYS A 97 18.97 5.53 -11.16
CA LYS A 97 20.33 5.62 -10.59
C LYS A 97 21.27 4.58 -11.15
N TRP A 98 20.85 3.32 -11.34
CA TRP A 98 21.71 2.20 -11.72
C TRP A 98 21.34 1.54 -13.05
N GLY A 99 20.26 1.97 -13.68
CA GLY A 99 19.75 1.38 -14.91
C GLY A 99 18.72 0.27 -14.68
N GLN A 100 17.92 0.02 -15.71
CA GLN A 100 16.76 -0.87 -15.65
C GLN A 100 17.15 -2.33 -15.32
N ASN A 101 18.18 -2.88 -15.96
CA ASN A 101 18.58 -4.28 -15.74
C ASN A 101 19.05 -4.54 -14.30
N VAL A 102 19.78 -3.58 -13.72
CA VAL A 102 20.21 -3.65 -12.31
C VAL A 102 18.98 -3.61 -11.39
N ALA A 103 18.04 -2.72 -11.67
CA ALA A 103 16.82 -2.62 -10.90
C ALA A 103 15.99 -3.91 -10.96
N ILE A 104 15.79 -4.50 -12.13
CA ILE A 104 15.08 -5.79 -12.28
C ILE A 104 15.73 -6.86 -11.42
N LEU A 105 17.04 -7.08 -11.60
CA LEU A 105 17.74 -8.17 -10.91
C LEU A 105 17.83 -7.96 -9.40
N SER A 106 18.00 -6.72 -8.95
CA SER A 106 17.97 -6.39 -7.51
C SER A 106 16.60 -6.62 -6.89
N GLY A 107 15.51 -6.30 -7.63
CA GLY A 107 14.15 -6.61 -7.23
C GLY A 107 13.92 -8.13 -7.09
N ASP A 108 14.33 -8.92 -8.09
CA ASP A 108 14.24 -10.39 -8.03
C ASP A 108 14.97 -10.95 -6.81
N ALA A 109 16.19 -10.43 -6.55
CA ALA A 109 16.94 -10.82 -5.36
C ALA A 109 16.23 -10.44 -4.06
N MET A 110 15.56 -9.27 -3.99
CA MET A 110 14.75 -8.87 -2.82
C MET A 110 13.59 -9.83 -2.58
N MET A 111 12.91 -10.28 -3.63
CA MET A 111 11.84 -11.28 -3.52
C MET A 111 12.38 -12.59 -2.94
N ILE A 112 13.53 -13.08 -3.43
CA ILE A 112 14.18 -14.28 -2.89
C ILE A 112 14.57 -14.09 -1.43
N TYR A 113 15.07 -12.93 -1.04
CA TYR A 113 15.36 -12.59 0.35
C TYR A 113 14.11 -12.60 1.23
N ALA A 114 12.96 -12.14 0.74
CA ALA A 114 11.71 -12.23 1.47
C ALA A 114 11.34 -13.69 1.78
N TYR A 115 11.46 -14.60 0.82
CA TYR A 115 11.26 -16.05 1.05
C TYR A 115 12.27 -16.62 2.05
N ARG A 116 13.54 -16.20 1.97
CA ARG A 116 14.58 -16.63 2.91
C ARG A 116 14.25 -16.21 4.35
N LEU A 117 13.75 -14.99 4.55
CA LEU A 117 13.32 -14.51 5.86
C LEU A 117 12.09 -15.27 6.36
N LEU A 118 11.11 -15.56 5.50
CA LEU A 118 9.95 -16.37 5.84
C LEU A 118 10.33 -17.80 6.27
N SER A 119 11.41 -18.35 5.73
CA SER A 119 11.90 -19.68 6.11
C SER A 119 12.36 -19.76 7.57
N SER A 120 12.50 -18.62 8.26
CA SER A 120 12.89 -18.54 9.69
C SER A 120 11.70 -18.56 10.65
N VAL A 121 10.45 -18.57 10.15
CA VAL A 121 9.28 -18.69 11.02
C VAL A 121 9.17 -20.11 11.59
N PRO A 122 8.42 -20.33 12.70
CA PRO A 122 8.25 -21.67 13.28
C PRO A 122 7.83 -22.71 12.24
N ALA A 123 8.53 -23.85 12.21
CA ALA A 123 8.35 -24.87 11.17
C ALA A 123 6.92 -25.41 11.04
N ASN A 124 6.18 -25.48 12.15
CA ASN A 124 4.77 -25.91 12.18
C ASN A 124 3.82 -24.89 11.53
N LEU A 125 4.21 -23.59 11.43
CA LEU A 125 3.41 -22.53 10.82
C LEU A 125 3.87 -22.21 9.40
N LEU A 126 5.10 -22.61 9.03
CA LEU A 126 5.70 -22.27 7.74
C LEU A 126 4.81 -22.59 6.52
N PRO A 127 4.16 -23.77 6.42
CA PRO A 127 3.30 -24.06 5.26
C PRO A 127 2.13 -23.08 5.12
N GLN A 128 1.49 -22.71 6.23
CA GLN A 128 0.34 -21.77 6.21
C GLN A 128 0.80 -20.34 5.93
N VAL A 129 1.91 -19.92 6.53
CA VAL A 129 2.52 -18.60 6.29
C VAL A 129 2.92 -18.46 4.82
N LEU A 130 3.59 -19.46 4.24
CA LEU A 130 3.96 -19.45 2.82
C LEU A 130 2.73 -19.47 1.90
N SER A 131 1.70 -20.25 2.22
CA SER A 131 0.46 -20.25 1.45
C SER A 131 -0.19 -18.86 1.42
N THR A 132 -0.28 -18.21 2.58
CA THR A 132 -0.82 -16.84 2.70
C THR A 132 0.03 -15.84 1.93
N PHE A 133 1.36 -15.93 2.07
CA PHE A 133 2.29 -15.05 1.38
C PHE A 133 2.22 -15.22 -0.14
N ASN A 134 2.20 -16.45 -0.64
CA ASN A 134 2.12 -16.73 -2.07
C ASN A 134 0.81 -16.22 -2.69
N THR A 135 -0.33 -16.44 -2.02
CA THR A 135 -1.61 -15.92 -2.48
C THR A 135 -1.58 -14.40 -2.57
N MET A 136 -1.17 -13.73 -1.50
CA MET A 136 -1.05 -12.27 -1.46
C MET A 136 -0.07 -11.74 -2.52
N ALA A 137 1.08 -12.39 -2.71
CA ALA A 137 2.09 -11.96 -3.69
C ALA A 137 1.56 -12.04 -5.12
N LEU A 138 0.80 -13.10 -5.43
CA LEU A 138 0.17 -13.28 -6.73
C LEU A 138 -0.95 -12.28 -6.96
N GLU A 139 -1.82 -12.07 -5.95
CA GLU A 139 -2.88 -11.06 -5.98
C GLU A 139 -2.32 -9.64 -6.24
N VAL A 140 -1.15 -9.28 -5.66
CA VAL A 140 -0.47 -8.00 -5.95
C VAL A 140 -0.04 -7.90 -7.41
N CYS A 141 0.50 -8.97 -8.00
CA CYS A 141 0.86 -8.99 -9.42
C CYS A 141 -0.38 -8.83 -10.32
N GLU A 142 -1.49 -9.50 -9.97
CA GLU A 142 -2.77 -9.35 -10.69
C GLU A 142 -3.29 -7.90 -10.58
N GLY A 143 -3.20 -7.28 -9.40
CA GLY A 143 -3.59 -5.89 -9.18
C GLY A 143 -2.75 -4.91 -10.01
N GLN A 144 -1.44 -5.13 -10.10
CA GLN A 144 -0.56 -4.33 -10.96
C GLN A 144 -0.90 -4.50 -12.44
N GLN A 145 -1.23 -5.73 -12.87
CA GLN A 145 -1.63 -5.95 -14.26
C GLN A 145 -2.96 -5.25 -14.58
N TYR A 146 -3.95 -5.29 -13.68
CA TYR A 146 -5.20 -4.54 -13.87
C TYR A 146 -4.95 -3.03 -13.95
N ASP A 147 -4.06 -2.47 -13.15
CA ASP A 147 -3.72 -1.04 -13.18
C ASP A 147 -3.16 -0.64 -14.56
N MET A 148 -2.21 -1.41 -15.08
CA MET A 148 -1.65 -1.22 -16.43
C MET A 148 -2.74 -1.37 -17.52
N ASP A 149 -3.60 -2.39 -17.43
CA ASP A 149 -4.67 -2.63 -18.40
C ASP A 149 -5.67 -1.45 -18.41
N PHE A 150 -5.90 -0.82 -17.26
CA PHE A 150 -6.80 0.31 -17.15
C PHE A 150 -6.32 1.54 -17.92
N GLU A 151 -5.02 1.72 -18.13
CA GLU A 151 -4.51 2.80 -18.97
C GLU A 151 -5.10 2.75 -20.39
N GLN A 152 -5.21 1.54 -20.95
CA GLN A 152 -5.70 1.31 -22.32
C GLN A 152 -7.23 1.15 -22.39
N LYS A 153 -7.90 0.89 -21.28
CA LYS A 153 -9.32 0.61 -21.24
C LYS A 153 -10.14 1.90 -21.42
N PRO A 154 -11.07 2.00 -22.39
CA PRO A 154 -11.83 3.24 -22.62
C PRO A 154 -12.67 3.69 -21.42
N LYS A 155 -13.19 2.73 -20.65
CA LYS A 155 -14.04 2.98 -19.48
C LYS A 155 -13.71 1.96 -18.38
N VAL A 156 -13.54 2.48 -17.17
CA VAL A 156 -13.39 1.70 -15.94
C VAL A 156 -14.55 2.06 -15.01
N SER A 157 -15.19 1.05 -14.42
CA SER A 157 -16.25 1.25 -13.42
C SER A 157 -15.66 1.36 -12.00
N VAL A 158 -16.44 1.92 -11.07
CA VAL A 158 -16.06 1.95 -9.65
C VAL A 158 -15.78 0.54 -9.11
N VAL A 159 -16.57 -0.45 -9.51
CA VAL A 159 -16.38 -1.86 -9.05
C VAL A 159 -15.05 -2.41 -9.52
N GLU A 160 -14.68 -2.20 -10.78
CA GLU A 160 -13.39 -2.63 -11.34
C GLU A 160 -12.23 -1.91 -10.66
N TYR A 161 -12.35 -0.60 -10.45
CA TYR A 161 -11.33 0.17 -9.74
C TYR A 161 -11.14 -0.32 -8.30
N MET A 162 -12.24 -0.50 -7.54
CA MET A 162 -12.17 -1.02 -6.17
C MET A 162 -11.53 -2.40 -6.11
N HIS A 163 -11.80 -3.27 -7.09
CA HIS A 163 -11.15 -4.58 -7.18
C HIS A 163 -9.64 -4.47 -7.46
N MET A 164 -9.25 -3.60 -8.39
CA MET A 164 -7.85 -3.37 -8.70
C MET A 164 -7.07 -2.86 -7.47
N ILE A 165 -7.57 -1.85 -6.74
CA ILE A 165 -6.88 -1.34 -5.55
C ILE A 165 -6.93 -2.32 -4.36
N GLU A 166 -7.95 -3.19 -4.29
CA GLU A 166 -7.94 -4.30 -3.34
C GLU A 166 -6.73 -5.20 -3.61
N LEU A 167 -6.55 -5.64 -4.85
CA LEU A 167 -5.44 -6.52 -5.24
C LEU A 167 -4.07 -5.82 -5.17
N LYS A 168 -3.94 -4.62 -5.73
CA LYS A 168 -2.65 -3.90 -5.79
C LYS A 168 -2.17 -3.44 -4.41
N THR A 169 -3.10 -3.03 -3.53
CA THR A 169 -2.74 -2.36 -2.26
C THR A 169 -3.21 -3.13 -1.03
N SER A 170 -4.50 -3.50 -0.96
CA SER A 170 -5.10 -3.99 0.29
C SER A 170 -4.69 -5.42 0.64
N VAL A 171 -4.49 -6.30 -0.35
CA VAL A 171 -4.12 -7.70 -0.09
C VAL A 171 -2.77 -7.86 0.58
N LEU A 172 -1.82 -6.97 0.29
CA LEU A 172 -0.51 -6.99 0.97
C LEU A 172 -0.62 -6.58 2.44
N LEU A 173 -1.52 -5.66 2.79
CA LEU A 173 -1.85 -5.35 4.18
C LEU A 173 -2.56 -6.54 4.84
N ALA A 174 -3.51 -7.14 4.13
CA ALA A 174 -4.27 -8.29 4.62
C ALA A 174 -3.39 -9.50 4.88
N GLY A 175 -2.50 -9.86 3.96
CA GLY A 175 -1.53 -10.92 4.15
C GLY A 175 -0.59 -10.65 5.33
N SER A 176 -0.12 -9.41 5.47
CA SER A 176 0.72 -8.99 6.61
C SER A 176 -0.02 -9.22 7.93
N VAL A 177 -1.25 -8.74 8.05
CA VAL A 177 -2.07 -8.87 9.28
C VAL A 177 -2.36 -10.33 9.57
N VAL A 178 -2.72 -11.15 8.57
CA VAL A 178 -3.01 -12.58 8.75
C VAL A 178 -1.78 -13.35 9.17
N ILE A 179 -0.63 -13.12 8.54
CA ILE A 179 0.64 -13.76 8.94
C ILE A 179 0.98 -13.41 10.40
N GLY A 180 0.84 -12.14 10.78
CA GLY A 180 1.06 -11.71 12.16
C GLY A 180 0.12 -12.42 13.15
N ALA A 181 -1.17 -12.54 12.83
CA ALA A 181 -2.16 -13.25 13.61
C ALA A 181 -1.81 -14.75 13.80
N MET A 182 -1.44 -15.43 12.71
CA MET A 182 -0.99 -16.83 12.74
C MET A 182 0.20 -17.01 13.68
N LEU A 183 1.21 -16.15 13.56
CA LEU A 183 2.40 -16.16 14.41
C LEU A 183 2.06 -15.87 15.87
N GLY A 184 1.01 -15.10 16.13
CA GLY A 184 0.49 -14.85 17.48
C GLY A 184 -0.36 -15.98 18.06
N GLY A 185 -0.74 -16.98 17.27
CA GLY A 185 -1.59 -18.09 17.70
C GLY A 185 -3.10 -17.83 17.56
N ALA A 186 -3.50 -16.97 16.64
CA ALA A 186 -4.91 -16.70 16.33
C ALA A 186 -5.64 -17.94 15.80
N SER A 187 -6.95 -18.00 16.04
CA SER A 187 -7.82 -18.98 15.39
C SER A 187 -8.00 -18.66 13.90
N ASP A 188 -8.36 -19.67 13.09
CA ASP A 188 -8.67 -19.47 11.68
C ASP A 188 -9.80 -18.46 11.49
N GLU A 189 -10.77 -18.41 12.42
CA GLU A 189 -11.87 -17.44 12.36
C GLU A 189 -11.37 -16.01 12.60
N ASP A 190 -10.50 -15.79 13.58
CA ASP A 190 -9.91 -14.48 13.83
C ASP A 190 -8.99 -14.06 12.67
N CYS A 191 -8.25 -15.00 12.06
CA CYS A 191 -7.47 -14.74 10.85
C CYS A 191 -8.39 -14.26 9.68
N ARG A 192 -9.55 -14.91 9.48
CA ARG A 192 -10.53 -14.46 8.45
C ARG A 192 -11.10 -13.07 8.75
N ARG A 193 -11.41 -12.77 10.02
CA ARG A 193 -11.89 -11.46 10.45
C ARG A 193 -10.83 -10.39 10.23
N LEU A 194 -9.60 -10.66 10.64
CA LEU A 194 -8.47 -9.74 10.47
C LEU A 194 -8.10 -9.52 9.00
N ARG A 195 -8.25 -10.53 8.13
CA ARG A 195 -8.15 -10.33 6.67
C ARG A 195 -9.14 -9.28 6.18
N ARG A 196 -10.43 -9.39 6.60
CA ARG A 196 -11.46 -8.41 6.22
C ARG A 196 -11.17 -7.02 6.78
N PHE A 197 -10.74 -6.94 8.06
CA PHE A 197 -10.28 -5.68 8.66
C PHE A 197 -9.22 -4.99 7.80
N ALA A 198 -8.19 -5.73 7.41
CA ALA A 198 -7.06 -5.17 6.67
C ALA A 198 -7.42 -4.81 5.22
N VAL A 199 -8.33 -5.55 4.57
CA VAL A 199 -8.87 -5.19 3.25
C VAL A 199 -9.62 -3.86 3.33
N GLU A 200 -10.57 -3.71 4.26
CA GLU A 200 -11.33 -2.46 4.41
C GLU A 200 -10.42 -1.27 4.77
N LEU A 201 -9.42 -1.47 5.65
CA LEU A 201 -8.42 -0.47 5.98
C LEU A 201 -7.57 -0.08 4.76
N GLY A 202 -7.14 -1.06 3.96
CA GLY A 202 -6.35 -0.83 2.76
C GLY A 202 -7.10 -0.07 1.68
N LEU A 203 -8.38 -0.39 1.48
CA LEU A 203 -9.27 0.34 0.58
C LEU A 203 -9.47 1.80 1.03
N ALA A 204 -9.73 2.03 2.32
CA ALA A 204 -9.83 3.39 2.87
C ALA A 204 -8.53 4.18 2.65
N PHE A 205 -7.40 3.53 2.90
CA PHE A 205 -6.08 4.12 2.75
C PHE A 205 -5.78 4.53 1.30
N GLN A 206 -6.09 3.68 0.31
CA GLN A 206 -5.86 3.99 -1.10
C GLN A 206 -6.78 5.11 -1.59
N LEU A 207 -8.07 5.08 -1.23
CA LEU A 207 -8.99 6.17 -1.54
C LEU A 207 -8.53 7.51 -0.94
N GLN A 208 -7.93 7.47 0.26
CA GLN A 208 -7.35 8.65 0.88
C GLN A 208 -6.10 9.13 0.14
N ASP A 209 -5.24 8.22 -0.32
CA ASP A 209 -4.07 8.59 -1.14
C ASP A 209 -4.50 9.25 -2.46
N ASP A 210 -5.52 8.72 -3.15
CA ASP A 210 -6.10 9.32 -4.36
C ASP A 210 -6.64 10.75 -4.09
N LEU A 211 -7.36 10.90 -2.97
CA LEU A 211 -7.90 12.21 -2.57
C LEU A 211 -6.78 13.20 -2.25
N LEU A 212 -5.75 12.76 -1.51
CA LEU A 212 -4.61 13.59 -1.13
C LEU A 212 -3.72 13.95 -2.31
N ASP A 213 -3.61 13.11 -3.34
CA ASP A 213 -2.90 13.46 -4.56
C ASP A 213 -3.51 14.70 -5.21
N SER A 214 -4.84 14.80 -5.26
CA SER A 214 -5.54 15.93 -5.87
C SER A 214 -5.77 17.10 -4.91
N TYR A 215 -6.01 16.86 -3.62
CA TYR A 215 -6.49 17.84 -2.63
C TYR A 215 -5.60 17.98 -1.38
N GLY A 216 -4.47 17.29 -1.34
CA GLY A 216 -3.52 17.39 -0.22
C GLY A 216 -2.83 18.74 -0.11
N ASP A 217 -2.09 18.97 1.00
CA ASP A 217 -1.27 20.15 1.20
C ASP A 217 0.13 19.95 0.56
N GLN A 218 0.65 20.95 -0.12
CA GLN A 218 2.03 20.97 -0.67
C GLN A 218 3.12 20.68 0.37
N ARG A 219 2.82 20.89 1.66
CA ARG A 219 3.72 20.57 2.77
C ARG A 219 4.04 19.08 2.90
N LEU A 220 3.25 18.19 2.26
CA LEU A 220 3.47 16.75 2.25
C LEU A 220 4.62 16.30 1.31
N GLY A 221 5.28 17.23 0.63
CA GLY A 221 6.46 16.96 -0.20
C GLY A 221 6.19 16.22 -1.52
N LYS A 222 4.91 16.08 -1.90
CA LYS A 222 4.50 15.58 -3.22
C LYS A 222 3.94 16.74 -4.06
N ALA A 223 4.18 16.70 -5.37
CA ALA A 223 3.46 17.56 -6.31
C ALA A 223 1.97 17.20 -6.26
N ILE A 224 1.09 18.20 -6.16
CA ILE A 224 -0.36 18.01 -6.16
C ILE A 224 -0.83 17.73 -7.60
N GLY A 225 -1.73 16.74 -7.77
CA GLY A 225 -2.37 16.45 -9.04
C GLY A 225 -1.55 15.58 -9.98
N GLY A 226 -0.62 14.79 -9.47
CA GLY A 226 0.16 13.84 -10.26
C GLY A 226 -0.73 12.88 -11.04
N ASP A 227 -1.71 12.28 -10.41
CA ASP A 227 -2.68 11.37 -11.03
C ASP A 227 -3.50 12.06 -12.14
N ILE A 228 -3.82 13.35 -11.97
CA ILE A 228 -4.50 14.15 -13.01
C ILE A 228 -3.58 14.36 -14.22
N LEU A 229 -2.31 14.68 -13.99
CA LEU A 229 -1.35 14.92 -15.06
C LEU A 229 -1.05 13.66 -15.86
N GLU A 230 -0.91 12.52 -15.18
CA GLU A 230 -0.70 11.21 -15.77
C GLU A 230 -1.98 10.63 -16.42
N GLY A 231 -3.14 11.23 -16.16
CA GLY A 231 -4.42 10.77 -16.70
C GLY A 231 -4.89 9.45 -16.09
N LYS A 232 -4.45 9.14 -14.88
CA LYS A 232 -4.84 7.92 -14.16
C LYS A 232 -6.33 7.87 -13.90
N LYS A 233 -6.91 6.69 -14.04
CA LYS A 233 -8.33 6.43 -13.79
C LYS A 233 -8.56 6.14 -12.32
N THR A 234 -8.37 7.16 -11.47
CA THR A 234 -8.57 7.08 -10.02
C THR A 234 -10.06 7.04 -9.65
N TYR A 235 -10.35 6.78 -8.38
CA TYR A 235 -11.71 6.83 -7.86
C TYR A 235 -12.39 8.17 -8.13
N LEU A 236 -11.64 9.30 -8.03
CA LEU A 236 -12.17 10.64 -8.28
C LEU A 236 -12.60 10.80 -9.74
N MET A 237 -11.74 10.42 -10.69
CA MET A 237 -12.06 10.51 -12.12
C MET A 237 -13.27 9.66 -12.48
N ILE A 238 -13.30 8.39 -12.02
CA ILE A 238 -14.37 7.45 -12.34
C ILE A 238 -15.70 7.93 -11.74
N THR A 239 -15.67 8.43 -10.51
CA THR A 239 -16.85 9.00 -9.83
C THR A 239 -17.35 10.24 -10.58
N ALA A 240 -16.45 11.17 -10.94
CA ALA A 240 -16.81 12.34 -11.74
C ALA A 240 -17.48 11.93 -13.05
N MET A 241 -16.87 11.00 -13.80
CA MET A 241 -17.42 10.50 -15.06
C MET A 241 -18.78 9.82 -14.91
N SER A 242 -19.05 9.19 -13.77
CA SER A 242 -20.34 8.52 -13.53
C SER A 242 -21.46 9.48 -13.15
N HIS A 243 -21.16 10.57 -12.45
CA HIS A 243 -22.13 11.56 -11.98
C HIS A 243 -22.37 12.71 -12.97
N ALA A 244 -21.47 12.94 -13.92
CA ALA A 244 -21.54 14.00 -14.90
C ALA A 244 -22.64 13.77 -15.95
N ASP A 245 -23.29 14.84 -16.41
CA ASP A 245 -24.03 14.86 -17.66
C ASP A 245 -23.05 14.78 -18.87
N GLU A 246 -23.59 14.60 -20.09
CA GLU A 246 -22.73 14.38 -21.26
C GLU A 246 -21.86 15.61 -21.57
N ALA A 247 -22.37 16.83 -21.37
CA ALA A 247 -21.60 18.05 -21.59
C ALA A 247 -20.40 18.14 -20.61
N THR A 248 -20.64 17.83 -19.34
CA THR A 248 -19.60 17.82 -18.30
C THR A 248 -18.59 16.69 -18.52
N ARG A 249 -19.04 15.52 -18.99
CA ARG A 249 -18.12 14.41 -19.37
C ARG A 249 -17.18 14.83 -20.48
N GLU A 250 -17.70 15.52 -21.49
CA GLU A 250 -16.87 15.98 -22.60
C GLU A 250 -15.90 17.07 -22.15
N MET A 251 -16.32 17.99 -21.27
CA MET A 251 -15.41 18.97 -20.66
C MET A 251 -14.28 18.28 -19.90
N LEU A 252 -14.59 17.23 -19.15
CA LEU A 252 -13.61 16.48 -18.38
C LEU A 252 -12.63 15.74 -19.31
N ARG A 253 -13.14 15.05 -20.35
CA ARG A 253 -12.30 14.38 -21.37
C ARG A 253 -11.37 15.37 -22.06
N THR A 254 -11.89 16.53 -22.42
CA THR A 254 -11.10 17.58 -23.06
C THR A 254 -10.01 18.10 -22.11
N ALA A 255 -10.34 18.40 -20.85
CA ALA A 255 -9.36 18.87 -19.87
C ALA A 255 -8.20 17.87 -19.67
N TYR A 256 -8.47 16.57 -19.70
CA TYR A 256 -7.43 15.54 -19.58
C TYR A 256 -6.54 15.41 -20.82
N ARG A 257 -7.07 15.69 -22.03
CA ARG A 257 -6.39 15.44 -23.30
C ARG A 257 -5.78 16.69 -23.95
N ASP A 258 -6.14 17.87 -23.50
CA ASP A 258 -5.71 19.12 -24.12
C ASP A 258 -4.21 19.37 -23.90
N PRO A 259 -3.37 19.27 -24.96
CA PRO A 259 -1.94 19.46 -24.83
C PRO A 259 -1.54 20.95 -24.72
N ALA A 260 -2.49 21.86 -24.94
CA ALA A 260 -2.24 23.30 -24.84
C ALA A 260 -2.32 23.83 -23.42
N LEU A 261 -2.86 23.05 -22.49
CA LEU A 261 -2.94 23.43 -21.07
C LEU A 261 -1.60 23.21 -20.37
N SER A 262 -1.18 24.19 -19.61
CA SER A 262 -0.13 23.99 -18.60
C SER A 262 -0.62 23.04 -17.51
N ASP A 263 0.30 22.41 -16.79
CA ASP A 263 -0.01 21.48 -15.68
C ASP A 263 -0.97 22.11 -14.67
N ALA A 264 -0.71 23.36 -14.26
CA ALA A 264 -1.54 24.09 -13.32
C ALA A 264 -2.96 24.36 -13.85
N GLU A 265 -3.10 24.70 -15.13
CA GLU A 265 -4.41 24.91 -15.78
C GLU A 265 -5.18 23.59 -15.90
N LYS A 266 -4.52 22.50 -16.26
CA LYS A 266 -5.11 21.16 -16.34
C LYS A 266 -5.65 20.73 -15.00
N ILE A 267 -4.80 20.77 -13.95
CA ILE A 267 -5.20 20.45 -12.57
C ILE A 267 -6.37 21.33 -12.12
N GLY A 268 -6.29 22.65 -12.32
CA GLY A 268 -7.33 23.59 -11.93
C GLY A 268 -8.70 23.32 -12.60
N LYS A 269 -8.69 23.05 -13.92
CA LYS A 269 -9.91 22.71 -14.66
C LYS A 269 -10.54 21.40 -14.18
N VAL A 270 -9.73 20.35 -14.02
CA VAL A 270 -10.22 19.05 -13.56
C VAL A 270 -10.80 19.15 -12.15
N LYS A 271 -10.07 19.78 -11.21
CA LYS A 271 -10.54 19.99 -9.84
C LYS A 271 -11.84 20.80 -9.79
N SER A 272 -11.96 21.86 -10.59
CA SER A 272 -13.20 22.65 -10.67
C SER A 272 -14.41 21.79 -11.08
N ILE A 273 -14.21 20.80 -11.96
CA ILE A 273 -15.28 19.86 -12.35
C ILE A 273 -15.56 18.89 -11.19
N TYR A 274 -14.54 18.36 -10.53
CA TYR A 274 -14.70 17.49 -9.36
C TYR A 274 -15.47 18.19 -8.24
N ASP A 275 -15.14 19.44 -7.94
CA ASP A 275 -15.81 20.25 -6.91
C ASP A 275 -17.28 20.48 -7.25
N ARG A 276 -17.59 20.81 -8.50
CA ARG A 276 -18.97 21.00 -8.97
C ARG A 276 -19.81 19.73 -8.88
N LEU A 277 -19.20 18.56 -9.04
CA LEU A 277 -19.84 17.25 -8.94
C LEU A 277 -19.76 16.66 -7.51
N ASP A 278 -19.24 17.42 -6.54
CA ASP A 278 -19.11 17.03 -5.14
C ASP A 278 -18.28 15.74 -4.93
N VAL A 279 -17.36 15.46 -5.86
CA VAL A 279 -16.52 14.24 -5.87
C VAL A 279 -15.65 14.11 -4.61
N PRO A 280 -14.99 15.18 -4.11
CA PRO A 280 -14.21 15.08 -2.87
C PRO A 280 -15.04 14.57 -1.69
N ARG A 281 -16.22 15.15 -1.45
CA ARG A 281 -17.12 14.72 -0.37
C ARG A 281 -17.60 13.28 -0.55
N LEU A 282 -17.94 12.88 -1.77
CA LEU A 282 -18.33 11.49 -2.06
C LEU A 282 -17.16 10.52 -1.77
N THR A 283 -15.94 10.92 -2.08
CA THR A 283 -14.75 10.12 -1.78
C THR A 283 -14.51 10.04 -0.28
N GLU A 284 -14.59 11.16 0.45
CA GLU A 284 -14.48 11.18 1.92
C GLU A 284 -15.53 10.27 2.59
N GLN A 285 -16.76 10.26 2.10
CA GLN A 285 -17.79 9.36 2.61
C GLN A 285 -17.44 7.87 2.41
N GLN A 286 -16.85 7.52 1.27
CA GLN A 286 -16.38 6.14 1.03
C GLN A 286 -15.21 5.78 1.94
N ILE A 287 -14.26 6.69 2.13
CA ILE A 287 -13.14 6.51 3.05
C ILE A 287 -13.67 6.23 4.46
N GLN A 288 -14.55 7.09 4.96
CA GLN A 288 -15.12 6.97 6.29
C GLN A 288 -15.88 5.65 6.47
N LEU A 289 -16.73 5.28 5.50
CA LEU A 289 -17.49 4.03 5.52
C LEU A 289 -16.58 2.79 5.63
N ARG A 290 -15.51 2.75 4.82
CA ARG A 290 -14.55 1.65 4.82
C ARG A 290 -13.79 1.57 6.15
N PHE A 291 -13.37 2.72 6.65
CA PHE A 291 -12.65 2.80 7.91
C PHE A 291 -13.50 2.36 9.11
N GLU A 292 -14.77 2.82 9.20
CA GLU A 292 -15.70 2.39 10.24
C GLU A 292 -15.97 0.87 10.20
N ARG A 293 -16.12 0.31 8.98
CA ARG A 293 -16.23 -1.15 8.79
C ARG A 293 -14.98 -1.87 9.29
N ALA A 294 -13.78 -1.38 8.95
CA ALA A 294 -12.55 -1.94 9.46
C ALA A 294 -12.53 -1.96 10.99
N LEU A 295 -12.78 -0.83 11.63
CA LEU A 295 -12.76 -0.74 13.09
C LEU A 295 -13.80 -1.64 13.77
N SER A 296 -14.99 -1.76 13.20
CA SER A 296 -16.05 -2.62 13.75
C SER A 296 -15.67 -4.10 13.74
N ILE A 297 -14.85 -4.54 12.80
CA ILE A 297 -14.38 -5.94 12.75
C ILE A 297 -13.48 -6.27 13.96
N LEU A 298 -12.68 -5.31 14.45
CA LEU A 298 -11.83 -5.54 15.62
C LEU A 298 -12.63 -5.89 16.87
N ASP A 299 -13.86 -5.40 16.97
CA ASP A 299 -14.78 -5.70 18.09
C ASP A 299 -15.36 -7.12 18.02
N THR A 300 -15.21 -7.80 16.89
CA THR A 300 -15.72 -9.17 16.69
C THR A 300 -14.69 -10.25 17.00
N LEU A 301 -13.42 -9.89 17.29
CA LEU A 301 -12.35 -10.84 17.56
C LEU A 301 -12.59 -11.57 18.90
N SER A 302 -12.10 -12.80 18.99
CA SER A 302 -12.26 -13.68 20.17
C SER A 302 -11.30 -13.35 21.32
N VAL A 303 -10.88 -12.09 21.45
CA VAL A 303 -9.96 -11.60 22.47
C VAL A 303 -10.58 -10.46 23.28
N ALA A 304 -10.02 -10.17 24.45
CA ALA A 304 -10.45 -9.01 25.22
C ALA A 304 -10.25 -7.71 24.43
N PRO A 305 -11.17 -6.72 24.49
CA PRO A 305 -11.06 -5.45 23.74
C PRO A 305 -9.74 -4.69 23.96
N SER A 306 -9.14 -4.82 25.15
CA SER A 306 -7.83 -4.22 25.44
C SER A 306 -6.69 -4.76 24.55
N ARG A 307 -6.84 -5.96 23.99
CA ARG A 307 -5.83 -6.56 23.09
C ARG A 307 -5.85 -5.92 21.71
N THR A 308 -7.00 -5.43 21.23
CA THR A 308 -7.17 -4.79 19.92
C THR A 308 -6.88 -3.30 19.94
N GLN A 309 -6.81 -2.66 21.12
CA GLN A 309 -6.73 -1.20 21.26
C GLN A 309 -5.56 -0.59 20.47
N ARG A 310 -4.39 -1.20 20.50
CA ARG A 310 -3.21 -0.69 19.78
C ARG A 310 -3.37 -0.75 18.27
N MET A 311 -3.95 -1.84 17.75
CA MET A 311 -4.26 -1.96 16.33
C MET A 311 -5.24 -0.86 15.93
N ARG A 312 -6.25 -0.60 16.77
CA ARG A 312 -7.23 0.48 16.59
C ARG A 312 -6.56 1.86 16.56
N ASP A 313 -5.75 2.16 17.57
CA ASP A 313 -5.05 3.46 17.67
C ASP A 313 -4.10 3.68 16.48
N TYR A 314 -3.41 2.62 16.06
CA TYR A 314 -2.54 2.69 14.90
C TYR A 314 -3.34 2.90 13.61
N ALA A 315 -4.44 2.19 13.40
CA ALA A 315 -5.33 2.39 12.26
C ALA A 315 -5.89 3.82 12.22
N MET A 316 -6.32 4.37 13.39
CA MET A 316 -6.77 5.76 13.49
C MET A 316 -5.68 6.74 13.10
N SER A 317 -4.45 6.55 13.57
CA SER A 317 -3.32 7.42 13.21
C SER A 317 -2.96 7.42 11.73
N LEU A 318 -3.32 6.35 11.00
CA LEU A 318 -3.14 6.29 9.55
C LEU A 318 -4.16 7.14 8.79
N MET A 319 -5.36 7.30 9.34
CA MET A 319 -6.44 8.08 8.72
C MET A 319 -6.38 9.56 9.09
N ASP A 320 -5.76 9.93 10.22
CA ASP A 320 -5.60 11.34 10.66
C ASP A 320 -4.55 12.11 9.86
N ARG A 321 -4.23 11.68 8.64
CA ARG A 321 -3.23 12.29 7.74
C ARG A 321 -3.69 13.64 7.16
N LYS A 322 -4.13 14.54 8.00
CA LYS A 322 -4.34 15.94 7.58
C LYS A 322 -3.05 16.78 7.65
N ASN A 323 -1.93 16.18 8.10
CA ASN A 323 -0.64 16.86 8.26
C ASN A 323 0.51 16.04 7.66
#